data_5b098769d693f0be1e12eb7d36b16a86
#
_entry.id   5b098769d693f0be1e12eb7d36b16a86
#
_cell.length_a   1.000
_cell.length_b   1.000
_cell.length_c   1.000
_cell.angle_alpha   90.00
_cell.angle_beta   90.00
_cell.angle_gamma   90.00
#
_symmetry.space_group_name_H-M   'P 1'
#
loop_
_entity.id
_entity.type
_entity.pdbx_description
1 polymer ?
#
loop_
_entity_poly.entity_id
_entity_poly.type
_entity_poly.pdbx_seq_one_letter_code
_entity_poly.pdbx_strand_id
1 'polypeptide(L)'
;MYEEIENQINILKKAKVDALIISDGGIVEMARTLAPEIPIHISTQANVTSYHTSNFWRKNGAERVILARELNKEEIKEIKNNTDLEIEIFVHGAICYSYSGRCNLSDFLASRCGNLGDCAQSCRWAYNMYIEEKNNPGNLMPVEQDQNGTYILSSKDLCLIKEIPEIVDMGIDSLKIEGRLKTEYYLATVISAYRNAIDDYIKNPEEYDYTKYLKELEKTKTRGLTTFYFNDKNNRDFQEYEGKQYNPDFEFGGKVLEKDEEGKDIIEIRNRLQVGDSMELLIPNKLEPKKFVIEEMWDIETKEPI
;
A
#
# COMPACT_ATOMS: atom_id res chain seq x y z
N MET A 1 -3.42 -20.30 -21.85
CA MET A 1 -3.96 -19.54 -20.67
C MET A 1 -4.37 -20.47 -19.54
N TYR A 2 -5.38 -21.36 -19.69
CA TYR A 2 -5.81 -22.24 -18.57
C TYR A 2 -4.74 -23.23 -18.14
N GLU A 3 -4.02 -23.86 -19.06
CA GLU A 3 -2.86 -24.76 -18.76
C GLU A 3 -1.75 -24.04 -18.00
N GLU A 4 -1.52 -22.76 -18.29
CA GLU A 4 -0.53 -21.95 -17.57
C GLU A 4 -0.96 -21.68 -16.12
N ILE A 5 -2.27 -21.42 -15.90
CA ILE A 5 -2.84 -21.22 -14.57
C ILE A 5 -2.77 -22.51 -13.76
N GLU A 6 -3.12 -23.65 -14.37
CA GLU A 6 -2.96 -24.97 -13.73
C GLU A 6 -1.52 -25.23 -13.32
N ASN A 7 -0.56 -24.94 -14.21
CA ASN A 7 0.87 -25.05 -13.91
C ASN A 7 1.30 -24.13 -12.75
N GLN A 8 0.81 -22.88 -12.74
CA GLN A 8 1.10 -21.96 -11.64
C GLN A 8 0.54 -22.46 -10.31
N ILE A 9 -0.69 -22.94 -10.26
CA ILE A 9 -1.28 -23.52 -9.04
C ILE A 9 -0.43 -24.70 -8.55
N ASN A 10 -0.01 -25.58 -9.46
CA ASN A 10 0.83 -26.72 -9.12
C ASN A 10 2.23 -26.33 -8.62
N ILE A 11 2.82 -25.25 -9.15
CA ILE A 11 4.08 -24.68 -8.65
C ILE A 11 3.89 -24.14 -7.24
N LEU A 12 2.82 -23.36 -7.00
CA LEU A 12 2.53 -22.77 -5.69
C LEU A 12 2.22 -23.85 -4.64
N LYS A 13 1.52 -24.91 -5.03
CA LYS A 13 1.30 -26.08 -4.21
C LYS A 13 2.63 -26.75 -3.78
N LYS A 14 3.56 -26.95 -4.72
CA LYS A 14 4.90 -27.50 -4.41
C LYS A 14 5.71 -26.56 -3.52
N ALA A 15 5.57 -25.24 -3.70
CA ALA A 15 6.22 -24.23 -2.88
C ALA A 15 5.61 -24.11 -1.48
N LYS A 16 4.47 -24.75 -1.22
CA LYS A 16 3.73 -24.73 0.06
C LYS A 16 3.44 -23.30 0.52
N VAL A 17 2.86 -22.48 -0.38
CA VAL A 17 2.41 -21.14 -0.03
C VAL A 17 1.29 -21.20 1.00
N ASP A 18 1.20 -20.18 1.86
CA ASP A 18 0.21 -20.13 2.94
C ASP A 18 -1.22 -19.90 2.45
N ALA A 19 -1.41 -19.18 1.33
CA ALA A 19 -2.72 -18.92 0.73
C ALA A 19 -2.60 -18.46 -0.72
N LEU A 20 -3.72 -18.54 -1.47
CA LEU A 20 -3.87 -17.99 -2.81
C LEU A 20 -4.83 -16.80 -2.80
N ILE A 21 -4.41 -15.65 -3.34
CA ILE A 21 -5.29 -14.49 -3.53
C ILE A 21 -5.84 -14.53 -4.95
N ILE A 22 -7.15 -14.71 -5.09
CA ILE A 22 -7.83 -14.92 -6.38
C ILE A 22 -9.01 -13.97 -6.52
N SER A 23 -9.24 -13.43 -7.73
CA SER A 23 -10.39 -12.57 -8.04
C SER A 23 -11.42 -13.20 -8.95
N ASP A 24 -11.03 -14.19 -9.72
CA ASP A 24 -11.89 -14.86 -10.72
C ASP A 24 -12.51 -16.15 -10.16
N GLY A 25 -13.84 -16.28 -10.30
CA GLY A 25 -14.57 -17.44 -9.77
C GLY A 25 -14.21 -18.78 -10.42
N GLY A 26 -13.85 -18.78 -11.71
CA GLY A 26 -13.39 -19.99 -12.40
C GLY A 26 -12.02 -20.45 -11.89
N ILE A 27 -11.15 -19.50 -11.57
CA ILE A 27 -9.83 -19.81 -10.98
C ILE A 27 -9.98 -20.30 -9.53
N VAL A 28 -10.96 -19.78 -8.78
CA VAL A 28 -11.30 -20.31 -7.44
C VAL A 28 -11.69 -21.79 -7.51
N GLU A 29 -12.56 -22.14 -8.45
CA GLU A 29 -13.00 -23.54 -8.65
C GLU A 29 -11.82 -24.45 -9.05
N MET A 30 -10.95 -23.97 -9.95
CA MET A 30 -9.75 -24.68 -10.36
C MET A 30 -8.77 -24.89 -9.18
N ALA A 31 -8.53 -23.85 -8.37
CA ALA A 31 -7.65 -23.94 -7.21
C ALA A 31 -8.19 -24.94 -6.17
N ARG A 32 -9.49 -24.95 -5.91
CA ARG A 32 -10.14 -25.92 -5.01
C ARG A 32 -9.97 -27.36 -5.49
N THR A 33 -9.94 -27.56 -6.80
CA THR A 33 -9.76 -28.90 -7.39
C THR A 33 -8.30 -29.36 -7.35
N LEU A 34 -7.35 -28.48 -7.69
CA LEU A 34 -5.94 -28.82 -7.85
C LEU A 34 -5.13 -28.74 -6.55
N ALA A 35 -5.50 -27.81 -5.66
CA ALA A 35 -4.80 -27.52 -4.42
C ALA A 35 -5.77 -27.28 -3.24
N PRO A 36 -6.65 -28.24 -2.91
CA PRO A 36 -7.67 -28.08 -1.89
C PRO A 36 -7.12 -27.79 -0.49
N GLU A 37 -5.85 -28.07 -0.25
CA GLU A 37 -5.15 -27.82 1.00
C GLU A 37 -4.67 -26.37 1.17
N ILE A 38 -4.70 -25.55 0.12
CA ILE A 38 -4.22 -24.18 0.20
C ILE A 38 -5.43 -23.24 0.40
N PRO A 39 -5.45 -22.43 1.47
CA PRO A 39 -6.49 -21.45 1.74
C PRO A 39 -6.70 -20.48 0.57
N ILE A 40 -7.95 -20.12 0.29
CA ILE A 40 -8.30 -19.16 -0.74
C ILE A 40 -8.76 -17.85 -0.11
N HIS A 41 -8.07 -16.76 -0.45
CA HIS A 41 -8.41 -15.41 -0.10
C HIS A 41 -8.95 -14.68 -1.33
N ILE A 42 -10.13 -14.08 -1.22
CA ILE A 42 -10.75 -13.36 -2.34
C ILE A 42 -10.17 -11.97 -2.44
N SER A 43 -9.60 -11.64 -3.60
CA SER A 43 -9.01 -10.33 -3.89
C SER A 43 -10.05 -9.19 -3.80
N THR A 44 -9.59 -7.99 -3.43
CA THR A 44 -10.38 -6.75 -3.55
C THR A 44 -10.92 -6.52 -4.96
N GLN A 45 -10.27 -7.05 -5.99
CA GLN A 45 -10.73 -6.96 -7.39
C GLN A 45 -12.01 -7.77 -7.66
N ALA A 46 -12.38 -8.70 -6.80
CA ALA A 46 -13.69 -9.39 -6.85
C ALA A 46 -14.83 -8.48 -6.37
N ASN A 47 -14.49 -7.29 -5.85
CA ASN A 47 -15.44 -6.25 -5.48
C ASN A 47 -16.45 -6.69 -4.42
N VAL A 48 -15.96 -7.23 -3.31
CA VAL A 48 -16.80 -7.64 -2.18
C VAL A 48 -17.24 -6.42 -1.40
N THR A 49 -18.55 -6.10 -1.47
CA THR A 49 -19.17 -4.91 -0.86
C THR A 49 -20.34 -5.22 0.06
N SER A 50 -20.63 -6.49 0.33
CA SER A 50 -21.72 -6.89 1.21
C SER A 50 -21.46 -8.25 1.85
N TYR A 51 -22.09 -8.51 2.98
CA TYR A 51 -22.04 -9.84 3.62
C TYR A 51 -22.69 -10.93 2.75
N HIS A 52 -23.64 -10.60 1.89
CA HIS A 52 -24.21 -11.54 0.93
C HIS A 52 -23.15 -12.05 -0.05
N THR A 53 -22.30 -11.15 -0.59
CA THR A 53 -21.19 -11.51 -1.46
C THR A 53 -20.11 -12.26 -0.68
N SER A 54 -19.81 -11.86 0.56
CA SER A 54 -18.88 -12.59 1.43
C SER A 54 -19.34 -14.03 1.66
N ASN A 55 -20.63 -14.22 2.02
CA ASN A 55 -21.22 -15.54 2.22
C ASN A 55 -21.33 -16.39 0.93
N PHE A 56 -21.46 -15.75 -0.24
CA PHE A 56 -21.33 -16.44 -1.53
C PHE A 56 -19.91 -17.03 -1.68
N TRP A 57 -18.87 -16.23 -1.43
CA TRP A 57 -17.51 -16.72 -1.53
C TRP A 57 -17.18 -17.79 -0.49
N ARG A 58 -17.69 -17.66 0.74
CA ARG A 58 -17.57 -18.70 1.76
C ARG A 58 -18.13 -20.05 1.28
N LYS A 59 -19.33 -20.05 0.69
CA LYS A 59 -19.94 -21.27 0.11
C LYS A 59 -19.09 -21.85 -1.03
N ASN A 60 -18.32 -21.01 -1.70
CA ASN A 60 -17.39 -21.43 -2.75
C ASN A 60 -15.98 -21.72 -2.25
N GLY A 61 -15.78 -21.87 -0.92
CA GLY A 61 -14.55 -22.37 -0.31
C GLY A 61 -13.49 -21.31 -0.04
N ALA A 62 -13.86 -20.03 -0.03
CA ALA A 62 -12.96 -18.98 0.48
C ALA A 62 -12.90 -19.00 2.00
N GLU A 63 -11.74 -18.66 2.56
CA GLU A 63 -11.51 -18.51 4.00
C GLU A 63 -11.41 -17.04 4.41
N ARG A 64 -10.94 -16.16 3.51
CA ARG A 64 -10.82 -14.72 3.73
C ARG A 64 -11.34 -13.93 2.53
N VAL A 65 -11.88 -12.73 2.79
CA VAL A 65 -12.19 -11.75 1.75
C VAL A 65 -11.48 -10.43 2.03
N ILE A 66 -10.86 -9.87 0.98
CA ILE A 66 -10.28 -8.53 1.01
C ILE A 66 -11.36 -7.57 0.49
N LEU A 67 -11.94 -6.77 1.38
CA LEU A 67 -13.06 -5.91 1.05
C LEU A 67 -12.69 -4.81 0.04
N ALA A 68 -13.70 -4.35 -0.69
CA ALA A 68 -13.59 -3.17 -1.53
C ALA A 68 -13.28 -1.94 -0.66
N ARG A 69 -12.49 -1.00 -1.22
CA ARG A 69 -12.03 0.21 -0.51
C ARG A 69 -13.06 1.33 -0.45
N GLU A 70 -14.17 1.14 -1.12
CA GLU A 70 -15.29 2.06 -1.22
C GLU A 70 -16.32 1.90 -0.09
N LEU A 71 -16.07 0.98 0.83
CA LEU A 71 -16.91 0.75 2.02
C LEU A 71 -16.54 1.72 3.16
N ASN A 72 -17.56 2.18 3.85
CA ASN A 72 -17.38 2.89 5.12
C ASN A 72 -17.37 1.89 6.31
N LYS A 73 -17.03 2.41 7.49
CA LYS A 73 -16.87 1.61 8.69
C LYS A 73 -18.15 0.90 9.14
N GLU A 74 -19.31 1.50 8.94
CA GLU A 74 -20.61 0.89 9.28
C GLU A 74 -20.88 -0.33 8.39
N GLU A 75 -20.61 -0.20 7.09
CA GLU A 75 -20.75 -1.30 6.13
C GLU A 75 -19.73 -2.42 6.37
N ILE A 76 -18.49 -2.07 6.72
CA ILE A 76 -17.47 -3.05 7.10
C ILE A 76 -17.91 -3.82 8.35
N LYS A 77 -18.41 -3.12 9.36
CA LYS A 77 -18.94 -3.69 10.59
C LYS A 77 -20.14 -4.61 10.34
N GLU A 78 -21.06 -4.18 9.45
CA GLU A 78 -22.19 -5.01 9.05
C GLU A 78 -21.72 -6.31 8.39
N ILE A 79 -20.73 -6.25 7.48
CA ILE A 79 -20.16 -7.43 6.83
C ILE A 79 -19.54 -8.35 7.88
N LYS A 80 -18.68 -7.80 8.75
CA LYS A 80 -17.99 -8.60 9.79
C LYS A 80 -18.97 -9.34 10.71
N ASN A 81 -20.05 -8.69 11.09
CA ASN A 81 -21.05 -9.27 11.98
C ASN A 81 -21.96 -10.33 11.32
N ASN A 82 -21.96 -10.44 10.00
CA ASN A 82 -22.88 -11.31 9.25
C ASN A 82 -22.15 -12.36 8.37
N THR A 83 -20.86 -12.58 8.60
CA THR A 83 -20.08 -13.64 7.95
C THR A 83 -19.10 -14.28 8.92
N ASP A 84 -18.81 -15.57 8.69
CA ASP A 84 -17.77 -16.30 9.43
C ASP A 84 -16.41 -16.28 8.71
N LEU A 85 -16.32 -15.56 7.55
CA LEU A 85 -15.05 -15.39 6.87
C LEU A 85 -14.13 -14.44 7.62
N GLU A 86 -12.85 -14.64 7.48
CA GLU A 86 -11.88 -13.62 7.84
C GLU A 86 -12.03 -12.41 6.93
N ILE A 87 -12.01 -11.23 7.54
CA ILE A 87 -12.12 -9.94 6.84
C ILE A 87 -10.78 -9.22 6.84
N GLU A 88 -10.33 -8.89 5.63
CA GLU A 88 -9.15 -8.06 5.41
C GLU A 88 -9.54 -6.71 4.81
N ILE A 89 -9.00 -5.61 5.35
CA ILE A 89 -9.21 -4.26 4.82
C ILE A 89 -7.88 -3.57 4.54
N PHE A 90 -7.88 -2.69 3.53
CA PHE A 90 -6.74 -1.77 3.34
C PHE A 90 -6.76 -0.68 4.41
N VAL A 91 -5.60 -0.41 5.01
CA VAL A 91 -5.45 0.61 6.06
C VAL A 91 -4.44 1.69 5.71
N HIS A 92 -3.53 1.45 4.74
CA HIS A 92 -2.50 2.41 4.38
C HIS A 92 -2.02 2.26 2.93
N GLY A 93 -1.62 3.39 2.35
CA GLY A 93 -0.92 3.45 1.06
C GLY A 93 -1.77 3.94 -0.09
N ALA A 94 -1.23 3.75 -1.29
CA ALA A 94 -1.82 4.27 -2.52
C ALA A 94 -3.21 3.68 -2.80
N ILE A 95 -4.20 4.55 -2.99
CA ILE A 95 -5.54 4.14 -3.41
C ILE A 95 -5.71 4.29 -4.93
N CYS A 96 -6.32 3.29 -5.56
CA CYS A 96 -6.75 3.36 -6.94
C CYS A 96 -7.91 4.34 -7.08
N TYR A 97 -7.85 5.22 -8.09
CA TYR A 97 -8.99 6.08 -8.43
C TYR A 97 -10.21 5.28 -8.91
N SER A 98 -9.94 4.20 -9.64
CA SER A 98 -11.01 3.34 -10.16
C SER A 98 -11.57 2.42 -9.08
N TYR A 99 -12.86 2.16 -9.19
CA TYR A 99 -13.60 1.31 -8.27
C TYR A 99 -12.96 -0.07 -8.13
N SER A 100 -12.49 -0.39 -6.92
CA SER A 100 -11.84 -1.66 -6.56
C SER A 100 -10.84 -2.20 -7.59
N GLY A 101 -10.04 -1.30 -8.17
CA GLY A 101 -8.96 -1.67 -9.09
C GLY A 101 -9.40 -2.03 -10.51
N ARG A 102 -10.64 -1.83 -10.91
CA ARG A 102 -11.13 -2.07 -12.29
C ARG A 102 -10.75 -0.91 -13.20
N CYS A 103 -9.52 -0.89 -13.68
CA CYS A 103 -8.97 0.19 -14.47
C CYS A 103 -8.11 -0.32 -15.63
N ASN A 104 -8.30 0.26 -16.81
CA ASN A 104 -7.49 -0.03 -17.99
C ASN A 104 -6.46 1.07 -18.32
N LEU A 105 -6.43 2.17 -17.55
CA LEU A 105 -5.58 3.32 -17.86
C LEU A 105 -4.09 2.96 -17.90
N SER A 106 -3.64 2.14 -16.95
CA SER A 106 -2.24 1.71 -16.89
C SER A 106 -1.86 0.78 -18.04
N ASP A 107 -2.78 -0.10 -18.46
CA ASP A 107 -2.57 -0.96 -19.62
C ASP A 107 -2.49 -0.13 -20.91
N PHE A 108 -3.42 0.79 -21.08
CA PHE A 108 -3.49 1.68 -22.24
C PHE A 108 -2.27 2.60 -22.38
N LEU A 109 -1.79 3.21 -21.29
CA LEU A 109 -0.72 4.19 -21.32
C LEU A 109 0.70 3.60 -21.16
N ALA A 110 0.82 2.43 -20.55
CA ALA A 110 2.10 1.85 -20.16
C ALA A 110 2.25 0.36 -20.51
N SER A 111 1.27 -0.24 -21.16
CA SER A 111 1.23 -1.69 -21.43
C SER A 111 1.45 -2.54 -20.17
N ARG A 112 0.94 -2.07 -19.03
CA ARG A 112 1.06 -2.70 -17.72
C ARG A 112 -0.33 -2.84 -17.10
N CYS A 113 -0.82 -4.07 -17.02
CA CYS A 113 -2.19 -4.33 -16.60
C CYS A 113 -2.36 -4.23 -15.08
N GLY A 114 -3.05 -3.18 -14.63
CA GLY A 114 -3.38 -2.99 -13.22
C GLY A 114 -4.24 -4.11 -12.64
N ASN A 115 -5.09 -4.74 -13.47
CA ASN A 115 -5.94 -5.85 -13.05
C ASN A 115 -5.17 -7.15 -12.82
N LEU A 116 -3.97 -7.28 -13.39
CA LEU A 116 -3.01 -8.35 -13.11
C LEU A 116 -2.01 -7.98 -12.00
N GLY A 117 -2.28 -6.90 -11.30
CA GLY A 117 -1.40 -6.40 -10.25
C GLY A 117 -0.17 -5.66 -10.76
N ASP A 118 -0.03 -5.31 -12.05
CA ASP A 118 1.12 -4.59 -12.63
C ASP A 118 0.77 -3.14 -13.02
N CYS A 119 0.15 -2.39 -12.09
CA CYS A 119 -0.23 -1.00 -12.34
C CYS A 119 0.98 -0.05 -12.29
N ALA A 120 1.17 0.74 -13.36
CA ALA A 120 2.17 1.81 -13.43
C ALA A 120 1.75 3.09 -12.70
N GLN A 121 0.53 3.13 -12.15
CA GLN A 121 -0.07 4.33 -11.54
C GLN A 121 -0.13 5.53 -12.50
N SER A 122 -0.43 5.29 -13.77
CA SER A 122 -0.47 6.31 -14.82
C SER A 122 -1.41 7.48 -14.49
N CYS A 123 -2.50 7.23 -13.76
CA CYS A 123 -3.41 8.29 -13.29
C CYS A 123 -2.74 9.33 -12.37
N ARG A 124 -1.52 9.07 -11.90
CA ARG A 124 -0.75 9.93 -11.00
C ARG A 124 0.45 10.59 -11.69
N TRP A 125 0.64 10.38 -12.99
CA TRP A 125 1.66 11.07 -13.76
C TRP A 125 1.25 12.53 -13.97
N ALA A 126 2.24 13.41 -14.18
CA ALA A 126 1.99 14.77 -14.60
C ALA A 126 1.57 14.80 -16.07
N TYR A 127 0.51 15.53 -16.38
CA TYR A 127 -0.01 15.69 -17.74
C TYR A 127 -0.15 17.17 -18.10
N ASN A 128 0.13 17.49 -19.36
CA ASN A 128 -0.30 18.75 -19.94
C ASN A 128 -1.60 18.52 -20.71
N MET A 129 -2.63 19.29 -20.44
CA MET A 129 -3.89 19.22 -21.18
C MET A 129 -3.95 20.29 -22.25
N TYR A 130 -4.44 19.88 -23.43
CA TYR A 130 -4.68 20.78 -24.56
C TYR A 130 -6.11 20.57 -25.04
N ILE A 131 -6.73 21.66 -25.50
CA ILE A 131 -8.00 21.60 -26.23
C ILE A 131 -7.74 21.93 -27.68
N GLU A 132 -8.45 21.23 -28.57
CA GLU A 132 -8.42 21.47 -30.01
C GLU A 132 -9.85 21.70 -30.50
N GLU A 133 -10.05 22.74 -31.26
CA GLU A 133 -11.34 23.00 -31.89
C GLU A 133 -11.51 22.10 -33.11
N LYS A 134 -12.62 21.32 -33.14
CA LYS A 134 -12.85 20.27 -34.15
C LYS A 134 -12.78 20.75 -35.60
N ASN A 135 -13.17 22.00 -35.84
CA ASN A 135 -13.17 22.58 -37.17
C ASN A 135 -11.87 23.29 -37.52
N ASN A 136 -10.91 23.32 -36.58
CA ASN A 136 -9.56 23.93 -36.77
C ASN A 136 -8.47 23.00 -36.20
N PRO A 137 -8.34 21.79 -36.78
CA PRO A 137 -7.40 20.78 -36.29
C PRO A 137 -5.93 21.24 -36.46
N GLY A 138 -5.09 20.83 -35.50
CA GLY A 138 -3.66 21.17 -35.44
C GLY A 138 -3.37 22.42 -34.60
N ASN A 139 -4.38 23.17 -34.16
CA ASN A 139 -4.20 24.31 -33.28
C ASN A 139 -4.48 23.91 -31.82
N LEU A 140 -3.47 23.36 -31.14
CA LEU A 140 -3.55 22.92 -29.74
C LEU A 140 -3.46 24.14 -28.82
N MET A 141 -4.51 24.39 -28.04
CA MET A 141 -4.57 25.44 -27.04
C MET A 141 -4.28 24.83 -25.66
N PRO A 142 -3.18 25.22 -24.98
CA PRO A 142 -2.87 24.67 -23.66
C PRO A 142 -3.94 25.06 -22.64
N VAL A 143 -4.31 24.13 -21.78
CA VAL A 143 -5.12 24.39 -20.60
C VAL A 143 -4.16 24.49 -19.42
N GLU A 144 -3.82 25.71 -19.03
CA GLU A 144 -2.97 25.95 -17.87
C GLU A 144 -3.78 25.76 -16.59
N GLN A 145 -3.24 25.01 -15.64
CA GLN A 145 -3.86 24.82 -14.35
C GLN A 145 -2.99 25.31 -13.18
N ASP A 146 -1.69 25.09 -13.21
CA ASP A 146 -0.71 25.72 -12.33
C ASP A 146 0.73 25.62 -12.90
N GLN A 147 1.73 26.04 -12.07
CA GLN A 147 3.16 26.03 -12.46
C GLN A 147 3.75 24.62 -12.63
N ASN A 148 3.04 23.55 -12.22
CA ASN A 148 3.55 22.18 -12.21
C ASN A 148 2.78 21.24 -13.16
N GLY A 149 1.76 21.71 -13.86
CA GLY A 149 0.96 20.93 -14.82
C GLY A 149 -0.45 20.60 -14.32
N THR A 150 -1.15 19.79 -15.11
CA THR A 150 -2.49 19.28 -14.78
C THR A 150 -2.39 17.84 -14.34
N TYR A 151 -2.86 17.53 -13.17
CA TYR A 151 -2.91 16.17 -12.64
C TYR A 151 -4.28 15.57 -12.86
N ILE A 152 -4.34 14.47 -13.61
CA ILE A 152 -5.58 13.75 -13.84
C ILE A 152 -5.71 12.68 -12.77
N LEU A 153 -6.71 12.84 -11.86
CA LEU A 153 -7.12 11.80 -10.91
C LEU A 153 -6.06 11.39 -9.86
N SER A 154 -5.32 12.34 -9.31
CA SER A 154 -4.31 12.08 -8.29
C SER A 154 -4.93 11.87 -6.90
N SER A 155 -5.25 10.63 -6.53
CA SER A 155 -5.74 10.30 -5.19
C SER A 155 -4.66 10.48 -4.12
N LYS A 156 -5.04 11.04 -2.97
CA LYS A 156 -4.22 11.00 -1.75
C LYS A 156 -3.99 9.55 -1.30
N ASP A 157 -3.05 9.34 -0.40
CA ASP A 157 -2.80 8.00 0.14
C ASP A 157 -3.73 7.72 1.35
N LEU A 158 -4.21 6.49 1.46
CA LEU A 158 -5.00 6.05 2.61
C LEU A 158 -4.14 6.04 3.88
N CYS A 159 -4.70 6.48 4.99
CA CYS A 159 -4.10 6.34 6.31
C CYS A 159 -5.19 6.21 7.38
N LEU A 160 -5.33 5.03 7.96
CA LEU A 160 -6.27 4.73 9.02
C LEU A 160 -5.60 4.56 10.39
N ILE A 161 -4.45 5.19 10.59
CA ILE A 161 -3.70 5.05 11.86
C ILE A 161 -4.48 5.58 13.08
N LYS A 162 -5.26 6.63 12.85
CA LYS A 162 -6.16 7.20 13.88
C LYS A 162 -7.30 6.24 14.22
N GLU A 163 -7.73 5.44 13.26
CA GLU A 163 -8.91 4.57 13.33
C GLU A 163 -8.58 3.16 13.86
N ILE A 164 -7.32 2.92 14.26
CA ILE A 164 -6.88 1.61 14.79
C ILE A 164 -7.75 1.11 15.97
N PRO A 165 -8.14 1.95 16.94
CA PRO A 165 -9.05 1.53 18.00
C PRO A 165 -10.33 0.92 17.45
N GLU A 166 -11.01 1.63 16.58
CA GLU A 166 -12.28 1.19 15.99
C GLU A 166 -12.13 -0.08 15.15
N ILE A 167 -11.04 -0.18 14.37
CA ILE A 167 -10.75 -1.34 13.54
C ILE A 167 -10.49 -2.59 14.39
N VAL A 168 -9.73 -2.46 15.47
CA VAL A 168 -9.45 -3.56 16.41
C VAL A 168 -10.72 -3.98 17.12
N ASP A 169 -11.53 -3.02 17.61
CA ASP A 169 -12.79 -3.30 18.30
C ASP A 169 -13.85 -3.94 17.39
N MET A 170 -13.81 -3.65 16.08
CA MET A 170 -14.62 -4.37 15.09
C MET A 170 -14.20 -5.82 14.90
N GLY A 171 -13.03 -6.22 15.38
CA GLY A 171 -12.51 -7.58 15.21
C GLY A 171 -12.08 -7.89 13.79
N ILE A 172 -11.53 -6.91 13.05
CA ILE A 172 -10.98 -7.13 11.70
C ILE A 172 -9.76 -8.05 11.80
N ASP A 173 -9.73 -9.09 10.96
CA ASP A 173 -8.75 -10.17 11.08
C ASP A 173 -7.41 -9.83 10.45
N SER A 174 -7.40 -8.98 9.41
CA SER A 174 -6.17 -8.64 8.65
C SER A 174 -6.18 -7.20 8.16
N LEU A 175 -5.05 -6.52 8.33
CA LEU A 175 -4.82 -5.15 7.89
C LEU A 175 -3.81 -5.12 6.75
N LYS A 176 -4.24 -4.60 5.59
CA LYS A 176 -3.44 -4.58 4.37
C LYS A 176 -2.82 -3.22 4.09
N ILE A 177 -1.51 -3.22 3.83
CA ILE A 177 -0.75 -2.03 3.43
C ILE A 177 -0.42 -2.15 1.94
N GLU A 178 -0.73 -1.11 1.16
CA GLU A 178 -0.30 -0.99 -0.22
C GLU A 178 1.07 -0.30 -0.30
N GLY A 179 2.07 -1.03 -0.74
CA GLY A 179 3.44 -0.53 -0.80
C GLY A 179 4.24 -1.05 -2.00
N ARG A 180 3.58 -1.61 -3.02
CA ARG A 180 4.23 -2.30 -4.15
C ARG A 180 5.27 -1.46 -4.89
N LEU A 181 5.00 -0.17 -5.11
CA LEU A 181 5.91 0.76 -5.79
C LEU A 181 6.66 1.67 -4.80
N LYS A 182 6.70 1.30 -3.54
CA LYS A 182 7.35 2.08 -2.47
C LYS A 182 8.70 1.44 -2.11
N THR A 183 9.53 2.22 -1.41
CA THR A 183 10.85 1.77 -0.94
C THR A 183 10.74 0.84 0.27
N GLU A 184 11.80 0.09 0.55
CA GLU A 184 11.95 -0.70 1.79
C GLU A 184 11.79 0.16 3.03
N TYR A 185 12.33 1.38 3.02
CA TYR A 185 12.18 2.36 4.10
C TYR A 185 10.71 2.70 4.36
N TYR A 186 9.92 2.96 3.29
CA TYR A 186 8.49 3.22 3.42
C TYR A 186 7.77 2.06 4.09
N LEU A 187 8.01 0.84 3.62
CA LEU A 187 7.36 -0.36 4.17
C LEU A 187 7.76 -0.57 5.63
N ALA A 188 9.05 -0.45 5.95
CA ALA A 188 9.54 -0.61 7.33
C ALA A 188 8.90 0.42 8.28
N THR A 189 8.82 1.68 7.86
CA THR A 189 8.20 2.76 8.65
C THR A 189 6.72 2.52 8.86
N VAL A 190 5.98 2.23 7.79
CA VAL A 190 4.52 2.03 7.86
C VAL A 190 4.17 0.80 8.69
N ILE A 191 4.83 -0.34 8.44
CA ILE A 191 4.58 -1.58 9.19
C ILE A 191 4.90 -1.37 10.68
N SER A 192 6.04 -0.72 10.99
CA SER A 192 6.41 -0.42 12.38
C SER A 192 5.35 0.46 13.06
N ALA A 193 4.89 1.52 12.41
CA ALA A 193 3.89 2.43 12.96
C ALA A 193 2.59 1.68 13.27
N TYR A 194 2.04 0.91 12.31
CA TYR A 194 0.79 0.17 12.51
C TYR A 194 0.94 -0.95 13.53
N ARG A 195 2.06 -1.70 13.53
CA ARG A 195 2.26 -2.77 14.51
C ARG A 195 2.33 -2.22 15.93
N ASN A 196 3.11 -1.17 16.16
CA ASN A 196 3.18 -0.54 17.48
C ASN A 196 1.84 0.10 17.89
N ALA A 197 1.09 0.69 16.95
CA ALA A 197 -0.23 1.27 17.22
C ALA A 197 -1.22 0.21 17.72
N ILE A 198 -1.27 -0.95 17.06
CA ILE A 198 -2.14 -2.06 17.44
C ILE A 198 -1.73 -2.61 18.81
N ASP A 199 -0.44 -2.85 19.04
CA ASP A 199 0.07 -3.43 20.27
C ASP A 199 -0.16 -2.50 21.48
N ASP A 200 0.08 -1.19 21.28
CA ASP A 200 -0.14 -0.20 22.33
C ASP A 200 -1.65 -0.07 22.66
N TYR A 201 -2.52 -0.06 21.63
CA TYR A 201 -3.96 -0.01 21.85
C TYR A 201 -4.46 -1.25 22.62
N ILE A 202 -4.06 -2.45 22.19
CA ILE A 202 -4.46 -3.69 22.86
C ILE A 202 -3.97 -3.72 24.33
N LYS A 203 -2.78 -3.19 24.58
CA LYS A 203 -2.17 -3.16 25.91
C LYS A 203 -2.83 -2.15 26.84
N ASN A 204 -3.13 -0.95 26.34
CA ASN A 204 -3.73 0.13 27.11
C ASN A 204 -4.61 1.04 26.24
N PRO A 205 -5.89 0.68 26.03
CA PRO A 205 -6.81 1.43 25.16
C PRO A 205 -7.00 2.90 25.56
N GLU A 206 -6.99 3.19 26.86
CA GLU A 206 -7.23 4.54 27.39
C GLU A 206 -6.09 5.52 27.13
N GLU A 207 -4.87 5.02 26.90
CA GLU A 207 -3.68 5.84 26.62
C GLU A 207 -3.31 5.89 25.13
N TYR A 208 -4.19 5.39 24.25
CA TYR A 208 -3.90 5.39 22.83
C TYR A 208 -3.76 6.81 22.28
N ASP A 209 -2.56 7.14 21.80
CA ASP A 209 -2.25 8.39 21.11
C ASP A 209 -1.70 8.10 19.72
N TYR A 210 -2.53 8.35 18.69
CA TYR A 210 -2.14 8.14 17.29
C TYR A 210 -1.09 9.14 16.79
N THR A 211 -0.89 10.27 17.47
CA THR A 211 -0.04 11.36 16.96
C THR A 211 1.43 10.96 16.84
N LYS A 212 1.92 10.10 17.72
CA LYS A 212 3.29 9.58 17.66
C LYS A 212 3.53 8.68 16.44
N TYR A 213 2.53 7.88 16.04
CA TYR A 213 2.62 7.03 14.84
C TYR A 213 2.48 7.87 13.57
N LEU A 214 1.56 8.85 13.57
CA LEU A 214 1.37 9.74 12.44
C LEU A 214 2.65 10.52 12.10
N LYS A 215 3.38 11.01 13.11
CA LYS A 215 4.69 11.67 12.92
C LYS A 215 5.72 10.79 12.20
N GLU A 216 5.74 9.49 12.49
CA GLU A 216 6.63 8.57 11.77
C GLU A 216 6.14 8.35 10.33
N LEU A 217 4.84 8.21 10.10
CA LEU A 217 4.27 8.08 8.76
C LEU A 217 4.52 9.31 7.89
N GLU A 218 4.48 10.51 8.45
CA GLU A 218 4.77 11.78 7.76
C GLU A 218 6.21 11.90 7.28
N LYS A 219 7.14 11.09 7.81
CA LYS A 219 8.51 10.99 7.29
C LYS A 219 8.58 10.28 5.92
N THR A 220 7.50 9.65 5.50
CA THR A 220 7.44 8.96 4.22
C THR A 220 6.85 9.84 3.12
N LYS A 221 7.30 9.62 1.87
CA LYS A 221 6.81 10.38 0.72
C LYS A 221 5.38 10.00 0.38
N THR A 222 4.44 10.96 0.49
CA THR A 222 3.01 10.78 0.21
C THR A 222 2.46 11.90 -0.66
N ARG A 223 1.20 11.80 -1.09
CA ARG A 223 0.41 12.87 -1.73
C ARG A 223 -0.58 13.52 -0.77
N GLY A 224 -0.30 13.50 0.50
CA GLY A 224 -1.25 13.77 1.56
C GLY A 224 -1.96 12.49 2.01
N LEU A 225 -2.42 12.50 3.24
CA LEU A 225 -3.08 11.39 3.89
C LEU A 225 -4.57 11.64 4.04
N THR A 226 -5.38 10.61 3.89
CA THR A 226 -6.84 10.67 4.02
C THR A 226 -7.37 9.35 4.55
N THR A 227 -8.52 9.39 5.22
CA THR A 227 -9.28 8.17 5.61
C THR A 227 -10.09 7.58 4.46
N PHE A 228 -10.12 8.26 3.32
CA PHE A 228 -10.90 7.89 2.14
C PHE A 228 -12.36 7.57 2.53
N TYR A 229 -12.98 6.51 2.01
CA TYR A 229 -14.37 6.18 2.29
C TYR A 229 -14.63 5.69 3.72
N PHE A 230 -13.62 5.35 4.50
CA PHE A 230 -13.79 4.75 5.82
C PHE A 230 -14.70 5.59 6.75
N ASN A 231 -14.46 6.90 6.81
CA ASN A 231 -15.25 7.81 7.63
C ASN A 231 -16.33 8.57 6.85
N ASP A 232 -16.18 8.78 5.53
CA ASP A 232 -17.06 9.63 4.76
C ASP A 232 -17.17 9.20 3.29
N LYS A 233 -18.40 9.04 2.78
CA LYS A 233 -18.66 8.62 1.40
C LYS A 233 -18.50 9.73 0.34
N ASN A 234 -18.47 11.00 0.71
CA ASN A 234 -18.61 12.10 -0.24
C ASN A 234 -17.56 13.20 -0.10
N ASN A 235 -16.38 12.88 0.40
CA ASN A 235 -15.36 13.89 0.64
C ASN A 235 -14.59 14.23 -0.64
N ARG A 236 -14.63 15.52 -1.06
CA ARG A 236 -13.82 16.04 -2.17
C ARG A 236 -12.32 16.06 -1.86
N ASP A 237 -11.95 15.95 -0.58
CA ASP A 237 -10.55 15.97 -0.11
C ASP A 237 -9.77 14.68 -0.40
N PHE A 238 -10.38 13.70 -1.08
CA PHE A 238 -9.69 12.47 -1.49
C PHE A 238 -8.67 12.68 -2.60
N GLN A 239 -8.72 13.80 -3.30
CA GLN A 239 -7.84 14.10 -4.43
C GLN A 239 -6.85 15.21 -4.06
N GLU A 240 -5.65 15.09 -4.61
CA GLU A 240 -4.64 16.14 -4.58
C GLU A 240 -4.69 16.90 -5.91
N TYR A 241 -5.22 18.11 -5.90
CA TYR A 241 -5.45 18.91 -7.09
C TYR A 241 -4.28 19.83 -7.44
N GLU A 242 -3.40 20.13 -6.47
CA GLU A 242 -2.30 21.07 -6.65
C GLU A 242 -0.99 20.40 -7.10
N GLY A 243 -1.03 19.08 -7.31
CA GLY A 243 0.16 18.31 -7.70
C GLY A 243 1.25 18.23 -6.64
N LYS A 244 0.94 18.64 -5.43
CA LYS A 244 1.89 18.64 -4.32
C LYS A 244 2.22 17.20 -3.93
N GLN A 245 3.48 16.86 -4.04
CA GLN A 245 4.02 15.73 -3.30
C GLN A 245 4.56 16.26 -1.98
N TYR A 246 4.10 15.72 -0.87
CA TYR A 246 4.74 15.96 0.40
C TYR A 246 6.08 15.22 0.38
N ASN A 247 7.16 15.97 0.14
CA ASN A 247 8.52 15.48 0.30
C ASN A 247 8.89 15.79 1.76
N PRO A 248 9.01 14.78 2.59
CA PRO A 248 9.53 14.98 3.95
C PRO A 248 10.99 15.46 3.86
N ASP A 249 11.45 16.11 4.94
CA ASP A 249 12.86 16.46 5.10
C ASP A 249 13.75 15.22 5.35
N PHE A 250 13.21 14.03 5.14
CA PHE A 250 13.85 12.73 5.36
C PHE A 250 14.08 12.02 4.04
N GLU A 251 15.27 11.48 3.86
CA GLU A 251 15.65 10.67 2.73
C GLU A 251 16.11 9.29 3.17
N PHE A 252 15.87 8.29 2.33
CA PHE A 252 16.34 6.93 2.57
C PHE A 252 17.83 6.84 2.29
N GLY A 253 18.67 6.92 3.33
CA GLY A 253 20.13 6.90 3.21
C GLY A 253 20.69 5.54 2.81
N GLY A 254 20.19 4.46 3.40
CA GLY A 254 20.69 3.12 3.13
C GLY A 254 20.13 2.04 4.03
N LYS A 255 20.64 0.84 3.87
CA LYS A 255 20.23 -0.37 4.61
C LYS A 255 21.45 -0.98 5.28
N VAL A 256 21.38 -1.21 6.58
CA VAL A 256 22.40 -1.99 7.31
C VAL A 256 22.27 -3.45 6.87
N LEU A 257 23.36 -4.02 6.36
CA LEU A 257 23.43 -5.41 5.93
C LEU A 257 23.90 -6.31 7.07
N GLU A 258 25.10 -6.06 7.54
CA GLU A 258 25.76 -6.87 8.57
C GLU A 258 26.85 -6.05 9.28
N LYS A 259 27.55 -6.67 10.21
CA LYS A 259 28.78 -6.12 10.82
C LYS A 259 30.00 -6.80 10.24
N ASP A 260 31.06 -6.02 10.03
CA ASP A 260 32.37 -6.58 9.69
C ASP A 260 33.05 -7.23 10.91
N GLU A 261 34.25 -7.79 10.69
CA GLU A 261 35.05 -8.46 11.72
C GLU A 261 35.49 -7.51 12.85
N GLU A 262 35.52 -6.20 12.60
CA GLU A 262 35.85 -5.15 13.57
C GLU A 262 34.62 -4.60 14.32
N GLY A 263 33.41 -5.08 13.95
CA GLY A 263 32.15 -4.66 14.54
C GLY A 263 31.54 -3.39 13.94
N LYS A 264 32.09 -2.91 12.81
CA LYS A 264 31.54 -1.77 12.06
C LYS A 264 30.33 -2.22 11.22
N ASP A 265 29.36 -1.32 11.05
CA ASP A 265 28.16 -1.60 10.25
C ASP A 265 28.47 -1.48 8.75
N ILE A 266 28.22 -2.55 7.98
CA ILE A 266 28.24 -2.54 6.52
C ILE A 266 26.89 -2.03 6.01
N ILE A 267 26.92 -0.96 5.21
CA ILE A 267 25.71 -0.28 4.73
C ILE A 267 25.62 -0.33 3.21
N GLU A 268 24.51 -0.84 2.69
CA GLU A 268 24.11 -0.64 1.30
C GLU A 268 23.58 0.77 1.11
N ILE A 269 24.35 1.64 0.45
CA ILE A 269 24.00 3.04 0.25
C ILE A 269 22.91 3.18 -0.82
N ARG A 270 21.85 3.91 -0.52
CA ARG A 270 20.72 4.20 -1.41
C ARG A 270 20.63 5.67 -1.80
N ASN A 271 21.28 6.54 -1.06
CA ASN A 271 21.38 7.97 -1.34
C ASN A 271 22.74 8.50 -0.88
N ARG A 272 23.10 9.71 -1.32
CA ARG A 272 24.36 10.31 -0.92
C ARG A 272 24.42 10.48 0.61
N LEU A 273 25.48 9.95 1.21
CA LEU A 273 25.81 10.12 2.64
C LEU A 273 27.19 10.76 2.75
N GLN A 274 27.38 11.51 3.84
CA GLN A 274 28.68 12.11 4.18
C GLN A 274 28.89 12.15 5.70
N VAL A 275 30.14 12.23 6.09
CA VAL A 275 30.50 12.45 7.50
C VAL A 275 29.86 13.74 8.00
N GLY A 276 29.23 13.70 9.17
CA GLY A 276 28.47 14.79 9.77
C GLY A 276 26.96 14.73 9.52
N ASP A 277 26.46 13.86 8.64
CA ASP A 277 25.03 13.70 8.43
C ASP A 277 24.33 13.13 9.68
N SER A 278 23.17 13.71 10.01
CA SER A 278 22.30 13.21 11.08
C SER A 278 21.41 12.12 10.54
N MET A 279 21.44 10.96 11.15
CA MET A 279 20.73 9.77 10.71
C MET A 279 19.74 9.26 11.75
N GLU A 280 18.69 8.61 11.27
CA GLU A 280 17.74 7.83 12.05
C GLU A 280 17.80 6.36 11.62
N LEU A 281 18.16 5.46 12.53
CA LEU A 281 18.14 4.02 12.29
C LEU A 281 16.82 3.44 12.76
N LEU A 282 16.03 2.90 11.82
CA LEU A 282 14.83 2.12 12.14
C LEU A 282 15.26 0.78 12.75
N ILE A 283 14.69 0.46 13.90
CA ILE A 283 14.96 -0.79 14.61
C ILE A 283 13.68 -1.63 14.59
N PRO A 284 13.72 -2.91 14.19
CA PRO A 284 12.57 -3.78 14.23
C PRO A 284 11.87 -3.78 15.60
N ASN A 285 10.55 -3.73 15.58
CA ASN A 285 9.69 -3.72 16.78
C ASN A 285 9.83 -2.50 17.68
N LYS A 286 10.42 -1.40 17.20
CA LYS A 286 10.47 -0.12 17.92
C LYS A 286 9.88 0.97 17.03
N LEU A 287 9.03 1.81 17.62
CA LEU A 287 8.48 2.98 16.91
C LEU A 287 9.54 4.06 16.75
N GLU A 288 10.24 4.38 17.86
CA GLU A 288 11.24 5.45 17.86
C GLU A 288 12.56 4.97 17.27
N PRO A 289 13.06 5.63 16.20
CA PRO A 289 14.34 5.32 15.62
C PRO A 289 15.50 5.74 16.54
N LYS A 290 16.63 5.07 16.40
CA LYS A 290 17.87 5.50 17.05
C LYS A 290 18.52 6.61 16.23
N LYS A 291 18.71 7.78 16.85
CA LYS A 291 19.39 8.92 16.23
C LYS A 291 20.90 8.83 16.44
N PHE A 292 21.66 9.16 15.43
CA PHE A 292 23.13 9.25 15.48
C PHE A 292 23.65 10.19 14.38
N VAL A 293 24.92 10.55 14.46
CA VAL A 293 25.63 11.31 13.44
C VAL A 293 26.69 10.38 12.85
N ILE A 294 26.88 10.45 11.52
CA ILE A 294 27.95 9.68 10.86
C ILE A 294 29.29 10.34 11.26
N GLU A 295 30.09 9.64 12.04
CA GLU A 295 31.37 10.12 12.51
C GLU A 295 32.48 9.78 11.51
N GLU A 296 32.44 8.62 10.91
CA GLU A 296 33.45 8.11 9.98
C GLU A 296 32.81 7.21 8.91
N MET A 297 33.36 7.20 7.73
CA MET A 297 32.98 6.32 6.63
C MET A 297 34.21 5.77 5.93
N TRP A 298 34.14 4.52 5.46
CA TRP A 298 35.20 3.87 4.69
C TRP A 298 34.61 3.13 3.47
N ASP A 299 35.36 3.15 2.40
CA ASP A 299 35.07 2.29 1.28
C ASP A 299 35.32 0.81 1.65
N ILE A 300 34.38 -0.07 1.35
CA ILE A 300 34.43 -1.46 1.78
C ILE A 300 35.56 -2.24 1.07
N GLU A 301 35.90 -1.88 -0.17
CA GLU A 301 36.89 -2.57 -0.99
C GLU A 301 38.30 -2.03 -0.72
N THR A 302 38.47 -0.71 -0.75
CA THR A 302 39.78 -0.06 -0.62
C THR A 302 40.20 0.13 0.82
N LYS A 303 39.24 0.12 1.78
CA LYS A 303 39.44 0.45 3.21
C LYS A 303 39.94 1.90 3.43
N GLU A 304 39.79 2.77 2.43
CA GLU A 304 40.14 4.17 2.53
C GLU A 304 38.98 4.98 3.13
N PRO A 305 39.24 6.06 3.89
CA PRO A 305 38.19 6.98 4.36
C PRO A 305 37.50 7.66 3.17
N ILE A 306 36.18 7.84 3.30
CA ILE A 306 35.35 8.53 2.30
C ILE A 306 34.93 9.88 2.86
#